data_1cfbf6b7363a8947cd56647e714513be
#
_entry.id   1cfbf6b7363a8947cd56647e714513be
#
_cell.length_a   1.000
_cell.length_b   1.000
_cell.length_c   1.000
_cell.angle_alpha   90.00
_cell.angle_beta   90.00
_cell.angle_gamma   90.00
#
_symmetry.space_group_name_H-M   'P 1'
#
loop_
_entity.id
_entity.type
_entity.pdbx_description
1 polymer ?
#
loop_
_entity_poly.entity_id
_entity_poly.type
_entity_poly.pdbx_seq_one_letter_code
_entity_poly.pdbx_strand_id
1 'polypeptide(L)'
;MNKALFSFEFFPPQTAEGVVKLAATRKQLAQLKPEFFSVTFGAGGSTQERTLETVQQIKAEGHNAAPHLSCVGSTRENIRTMLNTYKDMGITRIVALRGDLPSGMGSIGEFQYANELVSFIRAETGNHFHIEVAAYPEFHPQARSAQDDIRNFKRKVDAGANSAITQYFYNADSYFHFVDQCGKLGVTAPIVPGIMPIVKFAQLARFSDACGAEIPRWVRRTLEGYGDDVESVQAFGLDLVTRLCERLLGGGAPGLHFYTLNQAAPSLAIWQRLGLPK
;
A
#
# COMPACT_ATOMS: atom_id res chain seq x y z
N MET A 1 -24.50 -0.75 -7.68
CA MET A 1 -23.36 -1.04 -6.79
C MET A 1 -22.11 -0.51 -7.48
N ASN A 2 -21.32 0.33 -6.81
CA ASN A 2 -20.03 0.74 -7.37
C ASN A 2 -19.15 -0.50 -7.51
N LYS A 3 -18.44 -0.60 -8.64
CA LYS A 3 -17.49 -1.70 -8.88
C LYS A 3 -16.40 -1.64 -7.81
N ALA A 4 -16.16 -2.76 -7.13
CA ALA A 4 -15.08 -2.82 -6.14
C ALA A 4 -13.72 -2.54 -6.80
N LEU A 5 -12.89 -1.76 -6.12
CA LEU A 5 -11.56 -1.33 -6.62
C LEU A 5 -10.50 -2.33 -6.17
N PHE A 6 -9.78 -2.89 -7.13
CA PHE A 6 -8.68 -3.81 -6.82
C PHE A 6 -7.37 -3.29 -7.38
N SER A 7 -6.31 -3.41 -6.59
CA SER A 7 -4.97 -2.97 -6.98
C SER A 7 -3.91 -3.86 -6.34
N PHE A 8 -2.71 -3.84 -6.92
CA PHE A 8 -1.59 -4.67 -6.49
C PHE A 8 -0.34 -3.83 -6.34
N GLU A 9 0.42 -4.07 -5.29
CA GLU A 9 1.67 -3.38 -5.02
C GLU A 9 2.87 -4.26 -5.33
N PHE A 10 3.89 -3.62 -5.89
CA PHE A 10 5.20 -4.20 -6.15
C PHE A 10 6.29 -3.34 -5.54
N PHE A 11 7.42 -3.94 -5.27
CA PHE A 11 8.66 -3.21 -5.06
C PHE A 11 9.60 -3.36 -6.27
N PRO A 12 10.38 -2.32 -6.60
CA PRO A 12 11.28 -2.36 -7.75
C PRO A 12 12.32 -3.47 -7.57
N PRO A 13 12.56 -4.31 -8.60
CA PRO A 13 13.52 -5.41 -8.51
C PRO A 13 14.95 -4.88 -8.46
N GLN A 14 15.84 -5.65 -7.81
CA GLN A 14 17.25 -5.26 -7.66
C GLN A 14 18.18 -5.93 -8.69
N THR A 15 17.70 -6.97 -9.36
CA THR A 15 18.48 -7.80 -10.29
C THR A 15 17.73 -7.98 -11.62
N ALA A 16 18.47 -8.24 -12.69
CA ALA A 16 17.88 -8.54 -14.01
C ALA A 16 16.90 -9.74 -13.96
N GLU A 17 17.24 -10.78 -13.19
CA GLU A 17 16.34 -11.92 -12.95
C GLU A 17 15.04 -11.47 -12.25
N GLY A 18 15.17 -10.58 -11.26
CA GLY A 18 14.02 -9.98 -10.57
C GLY A 18 13.11 -9.20 -11.51
N VAL A 19 13.67 -8.48 -12.48
CA VAL A 19 12.90 -7.76 -13.52
C VAL A 19 12.05 -8.75 -14.35
N VAL A 20 12.66 -9.85 -14.80
CA VAL A 20 11.94 -10.89 -15.57
C VAL A 20 10.83 -11.54 -14.75
N LYS A 21 11.12 -11.89 -13.48
CA LYS A 21 10.13 -12.47 -12.56
C LYS A 21 8.97 -11.50 -12.29
N LEU A 22 9.27 -10.23 -12.07
CA LEU A 22 8.23 -9.21 -11.85
C LEU A 22 7.36 -9.01 -13.09
N ALA A 23 7.92 -9.01 -14.29
CA ALA A 23 7.15 -8.93 -15.53
C ALA A 23 6.18 -10.11 -15.66
N ALA A 24 6.64 -11.34 -15.36
CA ALA A 24 5.78 -12.51 -15.36
C ALA A 24 4.65 -12.43 -14.29
N THR A 25 4.96 -11.91 -13.10
CA THR A 25 3.99 -11.66 -12.04
C THR A 25 2.93 -10.64 -12.46
N ARG A 26 3.34 -9.50 -13.05
CA ARG A 26 2.42 -8.48 -13.56
C ARG A 26 1.50 -9.05 -14.64
N LYS A 27 2.04 -9.80 -15.59
CA LYS A 27 1.24 -10.45 -16.65
C LYS A 27 0.14 -11.36 -16.10
N GLN A 28 0.41 -12.08 -15.02
CA GLN A 28 -0.59 -12.94 -14.37
C GLN A 28 -1.66 -12.10 -13.66
N LEU A 29 -1.26 -11.11 -12.88
CA LEU A 29 -2.19 -10.26 -12.11
C LEU A 29 -2.99 -9.30 -13.00
N ALA A 30 -2.45 -8.89 -14.14
CA ALA A 30 -3.15 -8.04 -15.11
C ALA A 30 -4.42 -8.69 -15.68
N GLN A 31 -4.50 -10.03 -15.71
CA GLN A 31 -5.70 -10.76 -16.12
C GLN A 31 -6.91 -10.48 -15.22
N LEU A 32 -6.66 -10.04 -13.98
CA LEU A 32 -7.69 -9.64 -13.01
C LEU A 32 -8.20 -8.22 -13.24
N LYS A 33 -7.67 -7.50 -14.23
CA LYS A 33 -8.05 -6.13 -14.62
C LYS A 33 -8.03 -5.15 -13.44
N PRO A 34 -6.89 -5.05 -12.70
CA PRO A 34 -6.80 -4.13 -11.57
C PRO A 34 -6.97 -2.68 -12.02
N GLU A 35 -7.40 -1.83 -11.10
CA GLU A 35 -7.50 -0.40 -11.32
C GLU A 35 -6.12 0.21 -11.58
N PHE A 36 -5.12 -0.23 -10.83
CA PHE A 36 -3.72 0.16 -10.98
C PHE A 36 -2.76 -0.83 -10.33
N PHE A 37 -1.49 -0.71 -10.71
CA PHE A 37 -0.35 -1.30 -10.01
C PHE A 37 0.43 -0.19 -9.31
N SER A 38 0.66 -0.30 -7.99
CA SER A 38 1.55 0.61 -7.29
C SER A 38 2.98 0.07 -7.24
N VAL A 39 3.94 0.97 -7.17
CA VAL A 39 5.36 0.62 -7.08
C VAL A 39 5.99 1.41 -5.94
N THR A 40 6.57 0.70 -4.96
CA THR A 40 7.16 1.31 -3.79
C THR A 40 8.38 2.18 -4.12
N PHE A 41 8.63 3.14 -3.24
CA PHE A 41 9.77 4.05 -3.29
C PHE A 41 10.66 3.77 -2.08
N GLY A 42 11.94 3.50 -2.30
CA GLY A 42 12.86 3.20 -1.22
C GLY A 42 13.15 4.40 -0.32
N ALA A 43 13.47 4.13 0.93
CA ALA A 43 13.82 5.16 1.90
C ALA A 43 14.96 6.05 1.39
N GLY A 44 14.80 7.37 1.55
CA GLY A 44 15.79 8.36 1.11
C GLY A 44 16.04 8.39 -0.41
N GLY A 45 15.12 7.88 -1.23
CA GLY A 45 15.26 7.88 -2.69
C GLY A 45 16.18 6.79 -3.26
N SER A 46 16.63 5.84 -2.43
CA SER A 46 17.59 4.80 -2.83
C SER A 46 17.13 3.89 -3.99
N THR A 47 15.85 3.90 -4.32
CA THR A 47 15.27 3.10 -5.43
C THR A 47 14.60 3.97 -6.49
N GLN A 48 14.80 5.28 -6.48
CA GLN A 48 14.07 6.22 -7.35
C GLN A 48 14.14 5.82 -8.83
N GLU A 49 15.32 5.57 -9.36
CA GLU A 49 15.52 5.18 -10.76
C GLU A 49 14.80 3.86 -11.08
N ARG A 50 14.97 2.85 -10.23
CA ARG A 50 14.32 1.54 -10.43
C ARG A 50 12.79 1.61 -10.28
N THR A 51 12.29 2.47 -9.40
CA THR A 51 10.85 2.75 -9.30
C THR A 51 10.36 3.34 -10.62
N LEU A 52 11.06 4.32 -11.16
CA LEU A 52 10.72 4.97 -12.42
C LEU A 52 10.72 3.96 -13.58
N GLU A 53 11.78 3.15 -13.71
CA GLU A 53 11.88 2.10 -14.73
C GLU A 53 10.73 1.09 -14.62
N THR A 54 10.39 0.64 -13.41
CA THR A 54 9.28 -0.29 -13.19
C THR A 54 7.93 0.33 -13.58
N VAL A 55 7.72 1.60 -13.24
CA VAL A 55 6.52 2.36 -13.62
C VAL A 55 6.42 2.53 -15.12
N GLN A 56 7.54 2.82 -15.80
CA GLN A 56 7.61 2.91 -17.28
C GLN A 56 7.19 1.59 -17.93
N GLN A 57 7.70 0.47 -17.42
CA GLN A 57 7.34 -0.86 -17.91
C GLN A 57 5.84 -1.14 -17.76
N ILE A 58 5.25 -0.84 -16.59
CA ILE A 58 3.82 -1.01 -16.36
C ILE A 58 3.00 -0.18 -17.35
N LYS A 59 3.41 1.06 -17.59
CA LYS A 59 2.74 1.94 -18.59
C LYS A 59 2.88 1.42 -19.99
N ALA A 60 4.07 0.94 -20.38
CA ALA A 60 4.32 0.34 -21.71
C ALA A 60 3.51 -0.94 -21.92
N GLU A 61 3.18 -1.68 -20.87
CA GLU A 61 2.29 -2.84 -20.89
C GLU A 61 0.79 -2.46 -21.00
N GLY A 62 0.46 -1.15 -21.03
CA GLY A 62 -0.91 -0.63 -21.15
C GLY A 62 -1.69 -0.56 -19.85
N HIS A 63 -1.02 -0.64 -18.70
CA HIS A 63 -1.65 -0.62 -17.39
C HIS A 63 -1.48 0.73 -16.68
N ASN A 64 -2.40 1.03 -15.76
CA ASN A 64 -2.27 2.17 -14.87
C ASN A 64 -1.20 1.88 -13.81
N ALA A 65 -0.26 2.81 -13.66
CA ALA A 65 0.77 2.76 -12.64
C ALA A 65 0.59 3.88 -11.62
N ALA A 66 0.84 3.57 -10.34
CA ALA A 66 0.82 4.51 -9.23
C ALA A 66 2.17 4.45 -8.50
N PRO A 67 3.17 5.26 -8.88
CA PRO A 67 4.41 5.33 -8.14
C PRO A 67 4.17 5.84 -6.73
N HIS A 68 4.87 5.27 -5.75
CA HIS A 68 5.00 5.90 -4.45
C HIS A 68 5.90 7.12 -4.58
N LEU A 69 5.54 8.18 -3.86
CA LEU A 69 6.31 9.41 -3.76
C LEU A 69 6.52 9.71 -2.28
N SER A 70 7.76 9.60 -1.84
CA SER A 70 8.15 9.85 -0.45
C SER A 70 8.82 11.22 -0.33
N CYS A 71 8.45 12.01 0.68
CA CYS A 71 8.97 13.36 0.86
C CYS A 71 10.12 13.47 1.86
N VAL A 72 10.35 12.46 2.71
CA VAL A 72 11.43 12.51 3.68
C VAL A 72 12.79 12.63 3.00
N GLY A 73 13.62 13.56 3.48
CA GLY A 73 14.92 13.85 2.90
C GLY A 73 14.91 14.57 1.55
N SER A 74 13.73 14.92 1.02
CA SER A 74 13.58 15.60 -0.28
C SER A 74 13.40 17.10 -0.14
N THR A 75 13.82 17.82 -1.19
CA THR A 75 13.54 19.24 -1.37
C THR A 75 12.26 19.42 -2.21
N ARG A 76 11.65 20.61 -2.12
CA ARG A 76 10.50 20.97 -2.96
C ARG A 76 10.84 20.89 -4.45
N GLU A 77 12.06 21.28 -4.82
CA GLU A 77 12.51 21.21 -6.20
C GLU A 77 12.64 19.79 -6.72
N ASN A 78 13.18 18.87 -5.92
CA ASN A 78 13.22 17.45 -6.29
C ASN A 78 11.81 16.86 -6.47
N ILE A 79 10.89 17.16 -5.55
CA ILE A 79 9.51 16.70 -5.68
C ILE A 79 8.84 17.28 -6.94
N ARG A 80 9.04 18.58 -7.23
CA ARG A 80 8.53 19.22 -8.45
C ARG A 80 9.04 18.53 -9.72
N THR A 81 10.34 18.24 -9.77
CA THR A 81 10.97 17.53 -10.89
C THR A 81 10.35 16.15 -11.08
N MET A 82 10.14 15.39 -9.99
CA MET A 82 9.51 14.07 -10.06
C MET A 82 8.06 14.15 -10.52
N LEU A 83 7.29 15.13 -10.03
CA LEU A 83 5.90 15.33 -10.46
C LEU A 83 5.81 15.64 -11.96
N ASN A 84 6.71 16.47 -12.49
CA ASN A 84 6.78 16.77 -13.92
C ASN A 84 7.15 15.50 -14.72
N THR A 85 8.13 14.74 -14.29
CA THR A 85 8.50 13.46 -14.90
C THR A 85 7.29 12.51 -14.96
N TYR A 86 6.54 12.37 -13.85
CA TYR A 86 5.34 11.52 -13.84
C TYR A 86 4.24 12.04 -14.76
N LYS A 87 4.04 13.36 -14.86
CA LYS A 87 3.10 13.96 -15.82
C LYS A 87 3.49 13.66 -17.26
N ASP A 88 4.76 13.81 -17.61
CA ASP A 88 5.28 13.56 -18.96
C ASP A 88 5.14 12.08 -19.34
N MET A 89 5.19 11.18 -18.38
CA MET A 89 4.92 9.75 -18.54
C MET A 89 3.43 9.40 -18.62
N GLY A 90 2.52 10.37 -18.51
CA GLY A 90 1.08 10.14 -18.48
C GLY A 90 0.60 9.40 -17.22
N ILE A 91 1.31 9.54 -16.10
CA ILE A 91 0.87 9.05 -14.79
C ILE A 91 -0.22 10.00 -14.26
N THR A 92 -1.31 9.41 -13.80
CA THR A 92 -2.46 10.14 -13.25
C THR A 92 -2.79 9.76 -11.81
N ARG A 93 -2.07 8.80 -11.22
CA ARG A 93 -2.25 8.35 -9.84
C ARG A 93 -0.89 8.20 -9.16
N ILE A 94 -0.82 8.62 -7.91
CA ILE A 94 0.39 8.50 -7.07
C ILE A 94 0.01 8.10 -5.65
N VAL A 95 0.93 7.45 -4.93
CA VAL A 95 0.80 7.16 -3.51
C VAL A 95 1.74 8.11 -2.76
N ALA A 96 1.18 9.13 -2.11
CA ALA A 96 1.94 10.16 -1.39
C ALA A 96 2.21 9.74 0.05
N LEU A 97 3.48 9.60 0.40
CA LEU A 97 3.96 9.12 1.69
C LEU A 97 4.94 10.12 2.33
N ARG A 98 5.07 10.08 3.65
CA ARG A 98 6.19 10.73 4.29
C ARG A 98 7.49 9.98 3.96
N GLY A 99 7.45 8.68 4.05
CA GLY A 99 8.60 7.78 4.02
C GLY A 99 9.21 7.57 5.41
N ASP A 100 10.03 6.54 5.52
CA ASP A 100 10.77 6.24 6.73
C ASP A 100 12.10 6.99 6.75
N LEU A 101 12.48 7.50 7.93
CA LEU A 101 13.78 8.13 8.13
C LEU A 101 14.85 7.04 8.11
N PRO A 102 15.77 7.03 7.11
CA PRO A 102 16.91 6.12 7.16
C PRO A 102 17.76 6.38 8.40
N SER A 103 18.26 5.32 9.01
CA SER A 103 19.22 5.43 10.11
C SER A 103 20.44 6.25 9.66
N GLY A 104 20.76 7.31 10.40
CA GLY A 104 21.91 8.19 10.09
C GLY A 104 21.61 9.36 9.14
N MET A 105 20.36 9.57 8.71
CA MET A 105 20.01 10.74 7.91
C MET A 105 20.02 12.01 8.79
N GLY A 106 20.88 12.96 8.46
CA GLY A 106 21.07 14.21 9.24
C GLY A 106 20.03 15.29 8.99
N SER A 107 19.14 15.14 7.99
CA SER A 107 18.13 16.13 7.66
C SER A 107 16.81 15.47 7.23
N ILE A 108 15.70 15.98 7.79
CA ILE A 108 14.34 15.55 7.43
C ILE A 108 13.94 16.04 6.02
N GLY A 109 14.70 16.98 5.43
CA GLY A 109 14.31 17.66 4.19
C GLY A 109 13.36 18.82 4.44
N GLU A 110 12.65 19.25 3.38
CA GLU A 110 11.74 20.40 3.44
C GLU A 110 10.29 20.03 3.74
N PHE A 111 10.02 18.72 3.94
CA PHE A 111 8.72 18.19 4.32
C PHE A 111 8.84 17.33 5.58
N GLN A 112 8.00 17.59 6.56
CA GLN A 112 7.96 16.81 7.80
C GLN A 112 6.90 15.71 7.76
N TYR A 113 5.79 15.96 7.05
CA TYR A 113 4.61 15.09 7.06
C TYR A 113 4.01 14.91 5.66
N ALA A 114 3.32 13.78 5.46
CA ALA A 114 2.68 13.46 4.19
C ALA A 114 1.58 14.47 3.77
N ASN A 115 0.88 15.11 4.73
CA ASN A 115 -0.11 16.14 4.40
C ASN A 115 0.53 17.38 3.75
N GLU A 116 1.77 17.72 4.10
CA GLU A 116 2.52 18.82 3.46
C GLU A 116 2.87 18.46 2.02
N LEU A 117 3.26 17.19 1.78
CA LEU A 117 3.46 16.68 0.42
C LEU A 117 2.17 16.75 -0.39
N VAL A 118 1.04 16.29 0.16
CA VAL A 118 -0.26 16.34 -0.53
C VAL A 118 -0.62 17.77 -0.89
N SER A 119 -0.51 18.72 0.05
CA SER A 119 -0.75 20.15 -0.21
C SER A 119 0.16 20.70 -1.31
N PHE A 120 1.44 20.32 -1.30
CA PHE A 120 2.40 20.74 -2.31
C PHE A 120 2.05 20.17 -3.70
N ILE A 121 1.70 18.89 -3.79
CA ILE A 121 1.26 18.27 -5.04
C ILE A 121 0.05 19.00 -5.60
N ARG A 122 -0.94 19.33 -4.76
CA ARG A 122 -2.12 20.10 -5.19
C ARG A 122 -1.76 21.50 -5.68
N ALA A 123 -0.87 22.18 -4.99
CA ALA A 123 -0.40 23.52 -5.40
C ALA A 123 0.32 23.50 -6.76
N GLU A 124 1.16 22.49 -7.01
CA GLU A 124 1.97 22.40 -8.24
C GLU A 124 1.18 21.81 -9.43
N THR A 125 0.21 20.94 -9.20
CA THR A 125 -0.40 20.14 -10.27
C THR A 125 -1.93 20.20 -10.32
N GLY A 126 -2.56 20.94 -9.41
CA GLY A 126 -4.02 20.99 -9.31
C GLY A 126 -4.61 19.59 -9.09
N ASN A 127 -5.57 19.25 -9.93
CA ASN A 127 -6.27 17.96 -9.89
C ASN A 127 -5.71 16.92 -10.89
N HIS A 128 -4.48 17.11 -11.39
CA HIS A 128 -3.91 16.16 -12.35
C HIS A 128 -3.78 14.74 -11.76
N PHE A 129 -3.28 14.63 -10.53
CA PHE A 129 -3.10 13.33 -9.90
C PHE A 129 -4.28 12.95 -9.00
N HIS A 130 -4.69 11.70 -9.10
CA HIS A 130 -5.39 11.03 -8.00
C HIS A 130 -4.36 10.65 -6.93
N ILE A 131 -4.52 11.17 -5.72
CA ILE A 131 -3.57 11.01 -4.64
C ILE A 131 -4.09 9.99 -3.63
N GLU A 132 -3.39 8.85 -3.54
CA GLU A 132 -3.54 7.87 -2.45
C GLU A 132 -2.66 8.28 -1.28
N VAL A 133 -3.11 8.07 -0.05
CA VAL A 133 -2.30 8.23 1.16
C VAL A 133 -2.38 6.98 2.04
N ALA A 134 -1.37 6.76 2.87
CA ALA A 134 -1.41 5.67 3.84
C ALA A 134 -2.39 5.95 4.99
N ALA A 135 -3.08 4.90 5.46
CA ALA A 135 -3.89 4.90 6.66
C ALA A 135 -3.48 3.72 7.56
N TYR A 136 -3.74 3.81 8.87
CA TYR A 136 -3.36 2.79 9.85
C TYR A 136 -4.59 2.40 10.67
N PRO A 137 -5.26 1.26 10.34
CA PRO A 137 -6.46 0.83 11.06
C PRO A 137 -6.21 0.51 12.53
N GLU A 138 -5.00 0.05 12.85
CA GLU A 138 -4.61 -0.24 14.21
C GLU A 138 -3.97 0.99 14.85
N PHE A 139 -2.74 1.34 14.45
CA PHE A 139 -2.04 2.46 15.06
C PHE A 139 -0.68 2.67 14.41
N HIS A 140 -0.37 3.90 14.01
CA HIS A 140 0.96 4.20 13.47
C HIS A 140 2.01 4.18 14.60
N PRO A 141 3.13 3.45 14.48
CA PRO A 141 4.11 3.29 15.56
C PRO A 141 4.66 4.62 16.14
N GLN A 142 4.69 5.66 15.34
CA GLN A 142 5.18 6.99 15.73
C GLN A 142 4.07 7.96 16.15
N ALA A 143 2.80 7.56 16.13
CA ALA A 143 1.73 8.42 16.60
C ALA A 143 1.72 8.47 18.14
N ARG A 144 1.32 9.60 18.70
CA ARG A 144 1.25 9.80 20.16
C ARG A 144 0.08 9.06 20.79
N SER A 145 -1.00 8.91 20.03
CA SER A 145 -2.21 8.20 20.41
C SER A 145 -3.01 7.79 19.19
N ALA A 146 -3.94 6.85 19.33
CA ALA A 146 -4.84 6.44 18.25
C ALA A 146 -5.67 7.62 17.72
N GLN A 147 -6.14 8.52 18.60
CA GLN A 147 -6.89 9.71 18.21
C GLN A 147 -6.02 10.68 17.38
N ASP A 148 -4.75 10.85 17.76
CA ASP A 148 -3.84 11.71 17.00
C ASP A 148 -3.53 11.12 15.63
N ASP A 149 -3.42 9.79 15.51
CA ASP A 149 -3.22 9.13 14.23
C ASP A 149 -4.41 9.34 13.29
N ILE A 150 -5.64 9.18 13.78
CA ILE A 150 -6.86 9.46 13.00
C ILE A 150 -6.92 10.94 12.59
N ARG A 151 -6.57 11.89 13.47
CA ARG A 151 -6.50 13.31 13.13
C ARG A 151 -5.41 13.60 12.08
N ASN A 152 -4.27 12.92 12.16
CA ASN A 152 -3.21 13.03 11.17
C ASN A 152 -3.66 12.46 9.81
N PHE A 153 -4.43 11.37 9.81
CA PHE A 153 -5.04 10.85 8.60
C PHE A 153 -6.03 11.89 8.01
N LYS A 154 -6.91 12.45 8.83
CA LYS A 154 -7.83 13.51 8.37
C LYS A 154 -7.08 14.69 7.75
N ARG A 155 -5.98 15.14 8.33
CA ARG A 155 -5.15 16.23 7.76
C ARG A 155 -4.66 15.92 6.34
N LYS A 156 -4.35 14.66 6.03
CA LYS A 156 -3.96 14.24 4.67
C LYS A 156 -5.13 14.33 3.70
N VAL A 157 -6.33 13.96 4.13
CA VAL A 157 -7.55 14.07 3.33
C VAL A 157 -7.91 15.55 3.12
N ASP A 158 -7.89 16.36 4.18
CA ASP A 158 -8.18 17.81 4.11
C ASP A 158 -7.16 18.56 3.21
N ALA A 159 -5.93 18.07 3.13
CA ALA A 159 -4.89 18.58 2.23
C ALA A 159 -5.15 18.27 0.75
N GLY A 160 -6.12 17.39 0.45
CA GLY A 160 -6.53 17.08 -0.91
C GLY A 160 -6.26 15.64 -1.37
N ALA A 161 -6.00 14.67 -0.47
CA ALA A 161 -5.96 13.27 -0.84
C ALA A 161 -7.33 12.78 -1.32
N ASN A 162 -7.35 11.93 -2.35
CA ASN A 162 -8.59 11.41 -2.95
C ASN A 162 -9.06 10.13 -2.28
N SER A 163 -8.13 9.29 -1.85
CA SER A 163 -8.39 7.99 -1.23
C SER A 163 -7.21 7.56 -0.37
N ALA A 164 -7.37 6.47 0.35
CA ALA A 164 -6.32 5.91 1.18
C ALA A 164 -6.19 4.41 1.00
N ILE A 165 -4.96 3.92 1.17
CA ILE A 165 -4.64 2.50 1.29
C ILE A 165 -4.19 2.27 2.73
N THR A 166 -4.75 1.25 3.40
CA THR A 166 -4.35 0.98 4.78
C THR A 166 -3.07 0.16 4.84
N GLN A 167 -2.30 0.30 5.93
CA GLN A 167 -1.38 -0.75 6.34
C GLN A 167 -2.16 -2.06 6.47
N TYR A 168 -1.50 -3.21 6.22
CA TYR A 168 -2.15 -4.50 6.40
C TYR A 168 -2.46 -4.77 7.88
N PHE A 169 -3.45 -5.58 8.12
CA PHE A 169 -3.94 -6.00 9.43
C PHE A 169 -4.61 -7.37 9.30
N TYR A 170 -4.81 -8.07 10.43
CA TYR A 170 -5.46 -9.38 10.46
C TYR A 170 -6.74 -9.40 11.29
N ASN A 171 -7.16 -8.25 11.83
CA ASN A 171 -8.41 -8.07 12.54
C ASN A 171 -9.32 -7.09 11.78
N ALA A 172 -10.38 -7.60 11.15
CA ALA A 172 -11.33 -6.76 10.41
C ALA A 172 -12.02 -5.71 11.27
N ASP A 173 -12.19 -5.94 12.59
CA ASP A 173 -12.83 -4.98 13.49
C ASP A 173 -12.00 -3.72 13.63
N SER A 174 -10.66 -3.80 13.59
CA SER A 174 -9.78 -2.64 13.59
C SER A 174 -10.06 -1.74 12.39
N TYR A 175 -10.25 -2.32 11.20
CA TYR A 175 -10.58 -1.57 9.99
C TYR A 175 -11.96 -0.90 10.11
N PHE A 176 -12.99 -1.62 10.48
CA PHE A 176 -14.33 -1.05 10.60
C PHE A 176 -14.41 0.03 11.66
N HIS A 177 -13.75 -0.18 12.81
CA HIS A 177 -13.63 0.84 13.85
C HIS A 177 -12.95 2.10 13.32
N PHE A 178 -11.82 1.94 12.62
CA PHE A 178 -11.08 3.05 12.03
C PHE A 178 -11.96 3.84 11.04
N VAL A 179 -12.65 3.16 10.12
CA VAL A 179 -13.56 3.79 9.14
C VAL A 179 -14.68 4.55 9.84
N ASP A 180 -15.30 3.96 10.87
CA ASP A 180 -16.34 4.61 11.67
C ASP A 180 -15.82 5.89 12.36
N GLN A 181 -14.64 5.83 12.99
CA GLN A 181 -14.03 7.00 13.62
C GLN A 181 -13.66 8.09 12.60
N CYS A 182 -13.17 7.71 11.43
CA CYS A 182 -12.91 8.64 10.33
C CYS A 182 -14.20 9.31 9.85
N GLY A 183 -15.27 8.53 9.68
CA GLY A 183 -16.60 9.04 9.31
C GLY A 183 -17.16 10.05 10.31
N LYS A 184 -17.01 9.80 11.61
CA LYS A 184 -17.39 10.75 12.69
C LYS A 184 -16.63 12.07 12.63
N LEU A 185 -15.43 12.07 12.06
CA LEU A 185 -14.63 13.28 11.81
C LEU A 185 -14.92 13.93 10.44
N GLY A 186 -15.90 13.42 9.68
CA GLY A 186 -16.28 13.95 8.38
C GLY A 186 -15.35 13.52 7.22
N VAL A 187 -14.56 12.47 7.40
CA VAL A 187 -13.77 11.89 6.30
C VAL A 187 -14.70 11.11 5.39
N THR A 188 -14.78 11.48 4.11
CA THR A 188 -15.58 10.82 3.08
C THR A 188 -14.74 10.12 2.02
N ALA A 189 -13.43 10.30 2.03
CA ALA A 189 -12.51 9.66 1.10
C ALA A 189 -12.57 8.13 1.27
N PRO A 190 -12.60 7.34 0.18
CA PRO A 190 -12.54 5.89 0.24
C PRO A 190 -11.27 5.42 0.96
N ILE A 191 -11.43 4.45 1.86
CA ILE A 191 -10.33 3.82 2.60
C ILE A 191 -10.25 2.37 2.15
N VAL A 192 -9.28 2.05 1.30
CA VAL A 192 -9.10 0.71 0.72
C VAL A 192 -8.23 -0.14 1.67
N PRO A 193 -8.71 -1.28 2.15
CA PRO A 193 -7.90 -2.14 3.02
C PRO A 193 -6.73 -2.76 2.27
N GLY A 194 -5.54 -2.66 2.88
CA GLY A 194 -4.32 -3.32 2.45
C GLY A 194 -4.28 -4.77 2.93
N ILE A 195 -4.02 -5.68 2.01
CA ILE A 195 -4.05 -7.13 2.22
C ILE A 195 -2.66 -7.71 2.04
N MET A 196 -2.12 -8.32 3.10
CA MET A 196 -0.83 -9.02 3.07
C MET A 196 -1.06 -10.53 3.11
N PRO A 197 -0.82 -11.26 2.01
CA PRO A 197 -0.85 -12.73 2.03
C PRO A 197 0.23 -13.29 2.95
N ILE A 198 -0.07 -14.36 3.68
CA ILE A 198 0.87 -15.03 4.56
C ILE A 198 1.54 -16.19 3.80
N VAL A 199 2.82 -16.04 3.51
CA VAL A 199 3.61 -17.05 2.77
C VAL A 199 4.66 -17.70 3.68
N LYS A 200 5.29 -16.89 4.55
CA LYS A 200 6.32 -17.32 5.51
C LYS A 200 6.15 -16.53 6.81
N PHE A 201 6.03 -17.23 7.92
CA PHE A 201 5.81 -16.59 9.21
C PHE A 201 6.96 -15.66 9.64
N ALA A 202 8.22 -16.09 9.51
CA ALA A 202 9.37 -15.28 9.88
C ALA A 202 9.44 -13.95 9.10
N GLN A 203 9.04 -13.96 7.83
CA GLN A 203 8.97 -12.74 7.02
C GLN A 203 7.85 -11.82 7.51
N LEU A 204 6.66 -12.38 7.75
CA LEU A 204 5.52 -11.65 8.29
C LEU A 204 5.85 -11.02 9.65
N ALA A 205 6.41 -11.78 10.58
CA ALA A 205 6.78 -11.29 11.91
C ALA A 205 7.73 -10.09 11.82
N ARG A 206 8.79 -10.20 11.01
CA ARG A 206 9.75 -9.11 10.79
C ARG A 206 9.09 -7.84 10.22
N PHE A 207 8.17 -7.98 9.26
CA PHE A 207 7.45 -6.84 8.69
C PHE A 207 6.50 -6.22 9.71
N SER A 208 5.77 -7.04 10.45
CA SER A 208 4.86 -6.57 11.50
C SER A 208 5.59 -5.83 12.61
N ASP A 209 6.74 -6.34 13.06
CA ASP A 209 7.56 -5.67 14.06
C ASP A 209 8.09 -4.30 13.55
N ALA A 210 8.37 -4.18 12.25
CA ALA A 210 8.87 -2.95 11.65
C ALA A 210 7.76 -1.89 11.43
N CYS A 211 6.57 -2.32 10.96
CA CYS A 211 5.49 -1.39 10.59
C CYS A 211 4.41 -1.23 11.67
N GLY A 212 4.49 -2.00 12.78
CA GLY A 212 3.54 -1.96 13.88
C GLY A 212 2.19 -2.65 13.61
N ALA A 213 2.08 -3.41 12.51
CA ALA A 213 0.88 -4.21 12.25
C ALA A 213 0.79 -5.38 13.24
N GLU A 214 -0.36 -5.54 13.89
CA GLU A 214 -0.56 -6.60 14.86
C GLU A 214 -0.77 -7.95 14.17
N ILE A 215 -0.05 -8.97 14.63
CA ILE A 215 -0.39 -10.36 14.37
C ILE A 215 -1.17 -10.86 15.59
N PRO A 216 -2.50 -11.07 15.50
CA PRO A 216 -3.29 -11.51 16.64
C PRO A 216 -2.68 -12.73 17.33
N ARG A 217 -2.70 -12.76 18.67
CA ARG A 217 -2.01 -13.80 19.46
C ARG A 217 -2.32 -15.23 19.00
N TRP A 218 -3.58 -15.51 18.65
CA TRP A 218 -3.98 -16.83 18.19
C TRP A 218 -3.39 -17.17 16.83
N VAL A 219 -3.30 -16.19 15.89
CA VAL A 219 -2.67 -16.35 14.58
C VAL A 219 -1.18 -16.64 14.77
N ARG A 220 -0.49 -15.83 15.58
CA ARG A 220 0.93 -16.02 15.88
C ARG A 220 1.20 -17.42 16.45
N ARG A 221 0.41 -17.86 17.43
CA ARG A 221 0.55 -19.18 18.06
C ARG A 221 0.33 -20.33 17.07
N THR A 222 -0.65 -20.19 16.19
CA THR A 222 -0.89 -21.20 15.14
C THR A 222 0.29 -21.30 14.18
N LEU A 223 0.78 -20.14 13.69
CA LEU A 223 1.92 -20.09 12.77
C LEU A 223 3.23 -20.59 13.41
N GLU A 224 3.47 -20.26 14.68
CA GLU A 224 4.59 -20.80 15.48
C GLU A 224 4.51 -22.32 15.63
N GLY A 225 3.30 -22.85 15.79
CA GLY A 225 3.07 -24.29 15.93
C GLY A 225 3.38 -25.10 14.66
N TYR A 226 3.33 -24.48 13.49
CA TYR A 226 3.73 -25.14 12.24
C TYR A 226 5.26 -25.17 12.04
N GLY A 227 6.02 -24.34 12.74
CA GLY A 227 7.48 -24.29 12.59
C GLY A 227 7.92 -24.09 11.14
N ASP A 228 8.70 -25.02 10.61
CA ASP A 228 9.24 -24.98 9.24
C ASP A 228 8.31 -25.61 8.18
N ASP A 229 7.11 -26.04 8.56
CA ASP A 229 6.11 -26.58 7.62
C ASP A 229 5.48 -25.44 6.80
N VAL A 230 6.12 -25.15 5.67
CA VAL A 230 5.73 -24.07 4.76
C VAL A 230 4.34 -24.31 4.17
N GLU A 231 3.96 -25.55 3.91
CA GLU A 231 2.65 -25.89 3.32
C GLU A 231 1.51 -25.57 4.29
N SER A 232 1.65 -25.96 5.56
CA SER A 232 0.68 -25.64 6.61
C SER A 232 0.59 -24.13 6.87
N VAL A 233 1.72 -23.41 6.88
CA VAL A 233 1.75 -21.93 6.99
C VAL A 233 0.99 -21.29 5.85
N GLN A 234 1.21 -21.72 4.60
CA GLN A 234 0.55 -21.17 3.42
C GLN A 234 -0.94 -21.52 3.38
N ALA A 235 -1.32 -22.75 3.70
CA ALA A 235 -2.71 -23.18 3.74
C ALA A 235 -3.52 -22.40 4.78
N PHE A 236 -2.99 -22.27 6.00
CA PHE A 236 -3.59 -21.48 7.06
C PHE A 236 -3.66 -20.00 6.68
N GLY A 237 -2.58 -19.43 6.14
CA GLY A 237 -2.52 -18.05 5.70
C GLY A 237 -3.54 -17.74 4.61
N LEU A 238 -3.68 -18.62 3.63
CA LEU A 238 -4.67 -18.50 2.58
C LEU A 238 -6.10 -18.49 3.14
N ASP A 239 -6.42 -19.41 4.06
CA ASP A 239 -7.75 -19.49 4.68
C ASP A 239 -8.06 -18.25 5.52
N LEU A 240 -7.12 -17.84 6.38
CA LEU A 240 -7.25 -16.66 7.23
C LEU A 240 -7.48 -15.37 6.41
N VAL A 241 -6.63 -15.14 5.42
CA VAL A 241 -6.68 -13.90 4.62
C VAL A 241 -7.90 -13.89 3.69
N THR A 242 -8.32 -15.05 3.17
CA THR A 242 -9.56 -15.14 2.39
C THR A 242 -10.77 -14.74 3.25
N ARG A 243 -10.92 -15.28 4.46
CA ARG A 243 -12.02 -14.91 5.38
C ARG A 243 -11.98 -13.45 5.78
N LEU A 244 -10.76 -12.90 5.99
CA LEU A 244 -10.60 -11.47 6.21
C LEU A 244 -11.16 -10.66 5.04
N CYS A 245 -10.77 -10.99 3.81
CA CYS A 245 -11.24 -10.31 2.60
C CYS A 245 -12.77 -10.43 2.40
N GLU A 246 -13.34 -11.63 2.61
CA GLU A 246 -14.80 -11.86 2.58
C GLU A 246 -15.51 -10.93 3.56
N ARG A 247 -15.03 -10.86 4.80
CA ARG A 247 -15.60 -9.99 5.83
C ARG A 247 -15.50 -8.52 5.48
N LEU A 248 -14.36 -8.09 4.96
CA LEU A 248 -14.13 -6.70 4.54
C LEU A 248 -15.07 -6.30 3.39
N LEU A 249 -15.14 -7.09 2.34
CA LEU A 249 -16.01 -6.83 1.19
C LEU A 249 -17.50 -6.90 1.58
N GLY A 250 -17.89 -7.90 2.37
CA GLY A 250 -19.24 -8.04 2.91
C GLY A 250 -19.65 -6.90 3.84
N GLY A 251 -18.68 -6.28 4.53
CA GLY A 251 -18.86 -5.10 5.38
C GLY A 251 -18.81 -3.76 4.64
N GLY A 252 -18.69 -3.76 3.31
CA GLY A 252 -18.76 -2.56 2.47
C GLY A 252 -17.42 -1.88 2.21
N ALA A 253 -16.30 -2.57 2.38
CA ALA A 253 -15.00 -2.04 1.93
C ALA A 253 -15.05 -1.72 0.43
N PRO A 254 -14.46 -0.58 -0.02
CA PRO A 254 -14.58 -0.11 -1.40
C PRO A 254 -13.80 -0.98 -2.40
N GLY A 255 -12.97 -1.90 -1.92
CA GLY A 255 -12.13 -2.80 -2.70
C GLY A 255 -11.02 -3.39 -1.85
N LEU A 256 -9.96 -3.92 -2.49
CA LEU A 256 -8.80 -4.49 -1.80
C LEU A 256 -7.52 -4.07 -2.51
N HIS A 257 -6.49 -3.74 -1.74
CA HIS A 257 -5.13 -3.48 -2.23
C HIS A 257 -4.19 -4.58 -1.74
N PHE A 258 -3.58 -5.34 -2.66
CA PHE A 258 -2.74 -6.49 -2.31
C PHE A 258 -1.26 -6.14 -2.29
N TYR A 259 -0.61 -6.34 -1.16
CA TYR A 259 0.84 -6.32 -0.99
C TYR A 259 1.41 -7.64 -1.48
N THR A 260 1.80 -7.71 -2.76
CA THR A 260 2.11 -8.97 -3.45
C THR A 260 3.45 -9.58 -3.08
N LEU A 261 4.36 -8.80 -2.51
CA LEU A 261 5.77 -9.18 -2.32
C LEU A 261 6.42 -9.71 -3.62
N ASN A 262 6.00 -9.13 -4.77
CA ASN A 262 6.40 -9.52 -6.11
C ASN A 262 6.03 -10.98 -6.47
N GLN A 263 5.00 -11.56 -5.84
CA GLN A 263 4.51 -12.90 -6.10
C GLN A 263 3.03 -12.87 -6.50
N ALA A 264 2.69 -13.51 -7.63
CA ALA A 264 1.29 -13.56 -8.09
C ALA A 264 0.47 -14.63 -7.35
N ALA A 265 1.06 -15.80 -7.14
CA ALA A 265 0.33 -16.99 -6.69
C ALA A 265 -0.50 -16.80 -5.41
N PRO A 266 0.01 -16.17 -4.32
CA PRO A 266 -0.78 -16.00 -3.10
C PRO A 266 -2.01 -15.10 -3.32
N SER A 267 -1.85 -13.98 -4.04
CA SER A 267 -2.97 -13.07 -4.35
C SER A 267 -3.98 -13.72 -5.29
N LEU A 268 -3.53 -14.48 -6.28
CA LEU A 268 -4.40 -15.23 -7.20
C LEU A 268 -5.22 -16.30 -6.47
N ALA A 269 -4.61 -17.01 -5.51
CA ALA A 269 -5.30 -18.02 -4.72
C ALA A 269 -6.42 -17.40 -3.86
N ILE A 270 -6.17 -16.26 -3.21
CA ILE A 270 -7.19 -15.51 -2.48
C ILE A 270 -8.30 -15.05 -3.44
N TRP A 271 -7.93 -14.46 -4.58
CA TRP A 271 -8.88 -13.99 -5.58
C TRP A 271 -9.83 -15.10 -6.05
N GLN A 272 -9.28 -16.27 -6.36
CA GLN A 272 -10.07 -17.44 -6.79
C GLN A 272 -11.03 -17.92 -5.70
N ARG A 273 -10.58 -17.98 -4.44
CA ARG A 273 -11.43 -18.40 -3.32
C ARG A 273 -12.56 -17.40 -3.05
N LEU A 274 -12.33 -16.11 -3.28
CA LEU A 274 -13.37 -15.08 -3.17
C LEU A 274 -14.40 -15.15 -4.30
N GLY A 275 -14.20 -15.97 -5.32
CA GLY A 275 -15.09 -16.05 -6.49
C GLY A 275 -15.15 -14.75 -7.30
N LEU A 276 -14.10 -13.90 -7.22
CA LEU A 276 -14.08 -12.63 -7.94
C LEU A 276 -13.90 -12.86 -9.46
N PRO A 277 -14.54 -12.03 -10.30
CA PRO A 277 -14.45 -12.17 -11.75
C PRO A 277 -13.05 -11.88 -12.27
N LYS A 278 -12.66 -12.56 -13.35
CA LYS A 278 -11.42 -12.29 -14.10
C LYS A 278 -11.61 -11.13 -15.09
#